data_946692420586ce0c75abac9bff0296fb
#
_entry.id   946692420586ce0c75abac9bff0296fb
#
_cell.length_a   1.000
_cell.length_b   1.000
_cell.length_c   1.000
_cell.angle_alpha   90.00
_cell.angle_beta   90.00
_cell.angle_gamma   90.00
#
_symmetry.space_group_name_H-M   'P 1'
#
loop_
_entity.id
_entity.type
_entity.pdbx_description
1 polymer ?
#
loop_
_entity_poly.entity_id
_entity_poly.type
_entity_poly.pdbx_seq_one_letter_code
_entity_poly.pdbx_strand_id
1 'polypeptide(L)'
;EKDRVSLVAVVRAVGVVFSECGSPGQKDQARSWLRKLLNDPQEKVRRYAMTALPKLGASGEEEKDLLGLLATTVSDREKKHLGQALEKIGGAATVAQAGMYGGLARTVQKAQANIARCDETGSISFDAELTNRDAFLIHFRCRRGLERILEAEVNGRSEKAKKFRLIRVESGLVV
;
A
#
# COMPACT_ATOMS: atom_id res chain seq x y z
N GLU A 1 13.68 6.39 32.17
CA GLU A 1 12.37 5.78 31.84
C GLU A 1 11.41 6.78 31.23
N LYS A 2 11.28 8.02 31.76
CA LYS A 2 10.44 9.10 31.20
C LYS A 2 10.83 9.46 29.76
N ASP A 3 12.11 9.58 29.47
CA ASP A 3 12.61 9.94 28.12
C ASP A 3 12.23 8.91 27.06
N ARG A 4 12.11 7.65 27.44
CA ARG A 4 11.78 6.53 26.54
C ARG A 4 10.30 6.44 26.22
N VAL A 5 9.41 6.77 27.17
CA VAL A 5 7.98 6.91 26.89
C VAL A 5 7.76 8.07 25.92
N SER A 6 8.52 9.15 26.08
CA SER A 6 8.55 10.28 25.16
C SER A 6 8.99 9.87 23.75
N LEU A 7 10.07 9.05 23.61
CA LEU A 7 10.55 8.59 22.31
C LEU A 7 9.50 7.77 21.54
N VAL A 8 8.80 6.86 22.22
CA VAL A 8 7.70 6.09 21.58
C VAL A 8 6.58 7.00 21.08
N ALA A 9 6.23 8.04 21.85
CA ALA A 9 5.22 9.01 21.43
C ALA A 9 5.69 9.78 20.19
N VAL A 10 6.96 10.19 20.14
CA VAL A 10 7.56 10.85 18.98
C VAL A 10 7.57 9.94 17.76
N VAL A 11 7.97 8.68 17.88
CA VAL A 11 7.97 7.72 16.78
C VAL A 11 6.56 7.55 16.18
N ARG A 12 5.53 7.47 17.02
CA ARG A 12 4.14 7.41 16.57
C ARG A 12 3.71 8.68 15.84
N ALA A 13 4.02 9.85 16.41
CA ALA A 13 3.69 11.13 15.81
C ALA A 13 4.38 11.32 14.45
N VAL A 14 5.68 11.00 14.36
CA VAL A 14 6.43 11.04 13.09
C VAL A 14 5.76 10.21 12.01
N GLY A 15 5.38 8.96 12.33
CA GLY A 15 4.72 8.08 11.36
C GLY A 15 3.36 8.59 10.86
N VAL A 16 2.65 9.39 11.64
CA VAL A 16 1.36 9.98 11.24
C VAL A 16 1.56 11.31 10.52
N VAL A 17 2.23 12.25 11.16
CA VAL A 17 2.37 13.62 10.67
C VAL A 17 3.08 13.66 9.31
N PHE A 18 4.21 12.97 9.18
CA PHE A 18 4.95 12.97 7.92
C PHE A 18 4.29 12.15 6.81
N SER A 19 3.43 11.17 7.14
CA SER A 19 2.65 10.47 6.12
C SER A 19 1.65 11.42 5.43
N GLU A 20 1.02 12.30 6.21
CA GLU A 20 -0.03 13.20 5.73
C GLU A 20 0.51 14.52 5.18
N CYS A 21 1.43 15.15 5.88
CA CYS A 21 1.86 16.52 5.61
C CYS A 21 3.34 16.64 5.20
N GLY A 22 4.11 15.55 5.21
CA GLY A 22 5.55 15.60 4.92
C GLY A 22 5.87 15.79 3.44
N SER A 23 6.79 16.72 3.12
CA SER A 23 7.41 16.77 1.81
C SER A 23 8.24 15.50 1.52
N PRO A 24 8.56 15.17 0.25
CA PRO A 24 9.37 13.99 -0.07
C PRO A 24 10.68 13.91 0.72
N GLY A 25 11.45 15.01 0.78
CA GLY A 25 12.70 15.05 1.54
C GLY A 25 12.52 14.88 3.04
N GLN A 26 11.44 15.40 3.62
CA GLN A 26 11.11 15.18 5.03
C GLN A 26 10.72 13.71 5.32
N LYS A 27 9.99 13.09 4.39
CA LYS A 27 9.67 11.65 4.49
C LYS A 27 10.93 10.79 4.43
N ASP A 28 11.90 11.14 3.57
CA ASP A 28 13.18 10.45 3.47
C ASP A 28 14.02 10.58 4.75
N GLN A 29 14.08 11.77 5.34
CA GLN A 29 14.74 11.99 6.61
C GLN A 29 14.07 11.20 7.74
N ALA A 30 12.74 11.22 7.80
CA ALA A 30 11.98 10.47 8.79
C ALA A 30 12.19 8.96 8.63
N ARG A 31 12.22 8.44 7.39
CA ARG A 31 12.53 7.03 7.11
C ARG A 31 13.92 6.65 7.58
N SER A 32 14.93 7.45 7.23
CA SER A 32 16.31 7.20 7.67
C SER A 32 16.43 7.18 9.20
N TRP A 33 15.72 8.06 9.89
CA TRP A 33 15.68 8.07 11.34
C TRP A 33 14.98 6.84 11.92
N LEU A 34 13.81 6.46 11.38
CA LEU A 34 13.09 5.26 11.81
C LEU A 34 13.89 3.97 11.57
N ARG A 35 14.63 3.88 10.46
CA ARG A 35 15.53 2.75 10.18
C ARG A 35 16.60 2.59 11.26
N LYS A 36 17.18 3.68 11.75
CA LYS A 36 18.13 3.63 12.89
C LYS A 36 17.47 3.07 14.15
N LEU A 37 16.20 3.41 14.39
CA LEU A 37 15.45 2.93 15.54
C LEU A 37 15.03 1.45 15.45
N LEU A 38 15.14 0.81 14.29
CA LEU A 38 14.95 -0.63 14.15
C LEU A 38 16.00 -1.43 14.95
N ASN A 39 17.16 -0.81 15.23
CA ASN A 39 18.23 -1.41 16.03
C ASN A 39 18.28 -0.88 17.49
N ASP A 40 17.22 -0.18 17.93
CA ASP A 40 17.16 0.31 19.32
C ASP A 40 17.18 -0.86 20.31
N PRO A 41 17.91 -0.76 21.45
CA PRO A 41 17.97 -1.81 22.45
C PRO A 41 16.61 -2.16 23.04
N GLN A 42 15.65 -1.24 22.98
CA GLN A 42 14.30 -1.47 23.49
C GLN A 42 13.35 -2.04 22.42
N GLU A 43 12.84 -3.24 22.68
CA GLU A 43 11.82 -3.89 21.83
C GLU A 43 10.63 -2.97 21.53
N LYS A 44 10.17 -2.21 22.52
CA LYS A 44 9.01 -1.32 22.33
C LYS A 44 9.28 -0.24 21.29
N VAL A 45 10.46 0.39 21.30
CA VAL A 45 10.86 1.40 20.31
C VAL A 45 10.93 0.77 18.92
N ARG A 46 11.61 -0.37 18.80
CA ARG A 46 11.73 -1.11 17.52
C ARG A 46 10.36 -1.42 16.93
N ARG A 47 9.42 -1.95 17.71
CA ARG A 47 8.06 -2.29 17.24
C ARG A 47 7.29 -1.07 16.73
N TYR A 48 7.42 0.09 17.40
CA TYR A 48 6.78 1.31 16.93
C TYR A 48 7.44 1.86 15.68
N ALA A 49 8.77 1.74 15.53
CA ALA A 49 9.49 2.08 14.30
C ALA A 49 9.02 1.20 13.12
N MET A 50 8.91 -0.14 13.32
CA MET A 50 8.35 -1.07 12.34
C MET A 50 6.93 -0.70 11.89
N THR A 51 6.12 -0.18 12.82
CA THR A 51 4.73 0.21 12.52
C THR A 51 4.66 1.56 11.79
N ALA A 52 5.57 2.48 12.09
CA ALA A 52 5.62 3.82 11.51
C ALA A 52 6.22 3.83 10.10
N LEU A 53 7.26 3.03 9.87
CA LEU A 53 8.01 2.99 8.62
C LEU A 53 7.14 2.81 7.36
N PRO A 54 6.20 1.83 7.31
CA PRO A 54 5.34 1.64 6.14
C PRO A 54 4.40 2.80 5.82
N LYS A 55 4.14 3.70 6.76
CA LYS A 55 3.28 4.86 6.54
C LYS A 55 3.96 5.95 5.72
N LEU A 56 5.28 5.98 5.72
CA LEU A 56 6.08 6.98 5.00
C LEU A 56 6.39 6.58 3.55
N GLY A 57 5.85 5.47 3.10
CA GLY A 57 6.18 4.84 1.83
C GLY A 57 7.31 3.81 1.99
N ALA A 58 7.54 3.03 0.95
CA ALA A 58 8.52 1.95 0.96
C ALA A 58 9.59 2.15 -0.12
N SER A 59 10.80 1.78 0.22
CA SER A 59 11.84 1.46 -0.75
C SER A 59 12.34 0.03 -0.50
N GLY A 60 13.06 -0.54 -1.46
CA GLY A 60 13.62 -1.89 -1.30
C GLY A 60 14.65 -2.01 -0.16
N GLU A 61 15.12 -0.90 0.38
CA GLU A 61 16.04 -0.89 1.52
C GLU A 61 15.34 -1.15 2.84
N GLU A 62 14.17 -0.57 3.07
CA GLU A 62 13.36 -0.83 4.26
C GLU A 62 12.91 -2.30 4.29
N GLU A 63 12.56 -2.87 3.14
CA GLU A 63 12.23 -4.30 3.04
C GLU A 63 13.40 -5.17 3.49
N LYS A 64 14.62 -4.87 3.02
CA LYS A 64 15.83 -5.62 3.40
C LYS A 64 16.12 -5.51 4.90
N ASP A 65 16.02 -4.31 5.48
CA ASP A 65 16.23 -4.09 6.91
C ASP A 65 15.24 -4.90 7.76
N LEU A 66 13.96 -4.91 7.38
CA LEU A 66 12.93 -5.69 8.09
C LEU A 66 13.13 -7.20 7.94
N LEU A 67 13.56 -7.67 6.78
CA LEU A 67 13.88 -9.08 6.56
C LEU A 67 15.13 -9.51 7.36
N GLY A 68 16.15 -8.63 7.42
CA GLY A 68 17.33 -8.86 8.26
C GLY A 68 16.97 -9.00 9.75
N LEU A 69 16.06 -8.17 10.24
CA LEU A 69 15.56 -8.28 11.61
C LEU A 69 14.72 -9.54 11.81
N LEU A 70 13.93 -9.95 10.82
CA LEU A 70 13.12 -11.17 10.90
C LEU A 70 13.99 -12.41 11.08
N ALA A 71 15.18 -12.44 10.44
CA ALA A 71 16.12 -13.53 10.55
C ALA A 71 16.76 -13.64 11.95
N THR A 72 16.90 -12.53 12.67
CA THR A 72 17.61 -12.47 13.97
C THR A 72 16.68 -12.39 15.17
N THR A 73 15.43 -12.00 14.98
CA THR A 73 14.49 -11.75 16.07
C THR A 73 13.96 -13.06 16.67
N VAL A 74 13.98 -13.13 18.01
CA VAL A 74 13.45 -14.27 18.78
C VAL A 74 12.04 -13.99 19.30
N SER A 75 11.69 -12.71 19.49
CA SER A 75 10.41 -12.29 20.08
C SER A 75 9.25 -12.49 19.09
N ASP A 76 8.26 -13.29 19.49
CA ASP A 76 7.04 -13.49 18.70
C ASP A 76 6.24 -12.17 18.50
N ARG A 77 6.33 -11.26 19.47
CA ARG A 77 5.71 -9.93 19.34
C ARG A 77 6.37 -9.12 18.24
N GLU A 78 7.70 -9.14 18.16
CA GLU A 78 8.42 -8.46 17.07
C GLU A 78 8.16 -9.14 15.74
N LYS A 79 8.17 -10.46 15.66
CA LYS A 79 7.81 -11.21 14.42
C LYS A 79 6.44 -10.79 13.89
N LYS A 80 5.45 -10.64 14.78
CA LYS A 80 4.12 -10.16 14.41
C LYS A 80 4.17 -8.75 13.79
N HIS A 81 4.91 -7.81 14.39
CA HIS A 81 5.02 -6.44 13.86
C HIS A 81 5.84 -6.39 12.57
N LEU A 82 6.89 -7.20 12.45
CA LEU A 82 7.65 -7.37 11.21
C LEU A 82 6.77 -7.91 10.09
N GLY A 83 5.98 -8.97 10.35
CA GLY A 83 5.03 -9.50 9.40
C GLY A 83 4.02 -8.42 8.94
N GLN A 84 3.44 -7.67 9.87
CA GLN A 84 2.50 -6.58 9.55
C GLN A 84 3.15 -5.43 8.76
N ALA A 85 4.42 -5.12 9.01
CA ALA A 85 5.15 -4.13 8.23
C ALA A 85 5.41 -4.65 6.81
N LEU A 86 5.90 -5.88 6.68
CA LEU A 86 6.15 -6.54 5.40
C LEU A 86 4.88 -6.81 4.58
N GLU A 87 3.71 -6.99 5.22
CA GLU A 87 2.42 -7.04 4.52
C GLU A 87 2.12 -5.76 3.71
N LYS A 88 2.67 -4.63 4.13
CA LYS A 88 2.43 -3.33 3.51
C LYS A 88 3.47 -2.95 2.47
N ILE A 89 4.73 -3.27 2.73
CA ILE A 89 5.85 -2.83 1.90
C ILE A 89 6.61 -3.97 1.23
N GLY A 90 6.30 -5.22 1.57
CA GLY A 90 7.00 -6.39 1.05
C GLY A 90 6.79 -6.57 -0.44
N GLY A 91 7.86 -6.93 -1.11
CA GLY A 91 7.95 -7.27 -2.52
C GLY A 91 8.52 -8.67 -2.75
N ALA A 92 9.29 -8.84 -3.82
CA ALA A 92 9.86 -10.13 -4.23
C ALA A 92 10.79 -10.74 -3.17
N ALA A 93 11.58 -9.91 -2.48
CA ALA A 93 12.45 -10.39 -1.41
C ALA A 93 11.65 -10.96 -0.23
N THR A 94 10.53 -10.33 0.13
CA THR A 94 9.61 -10.86 1.17
C THR A 94 9.01 -12.20 0.75
N VAL A 95 8.58 -12.34 -0.49
CA VAL A 95 8.03 -13.62 -1.00
C VAL A 95 9.07 -14.73 -0.92
N ALA A 96 10.30 -14.45 -1.31
CA ALA A 96 11.39 -15.44 -1.30
C ALA A 96 11.82 -15.86 0.12
N GLN A 97 11.89 -14.91 1.06
CA GLN A 97 12.46 -15.16 2.39
C GLN A 97 11.42 -15.44 3.46
N ALA A 98 10.30 -14.70 3.49
CA ALA A 98 9.29 -14.88 4.54
C ALA A 98 8.59 -16.24 4.49
N GLY A 99 8.58 -16.89 3.33
CA GLY A 99 8.06 -18.26 3.17
C GLY A 99 8.83 -19.31 3.97
N MET A 100 10.07 -19.03 4.34
CA MET A 100 10.90 -19.93 5.16
C MET A 100 10.53 -19.88 6.66
N TYR A 101 9.81 -18.84 7.08
CA TYR A 101 9.41 -18.65 8.47
C TYR A 101 7.95 -19.07 8.67
N GLY A 102 7.72 -20.02 9.56
CA GLY A 102 6.36 -20.44 9.93
C GLY A 102 5.51 -19.27 10.44
N GLY A 103 4.22 -19.25 10.09
CA GLY A 103 3.29 -18.23 10.56
C GLY A 103 3.20 -16.95 9.72
N LEU A 104 3.99 -16.83 8.64
CA LEU A 104 3.99 -15.63 7.76
C LEU A 104 3.30 -15.86 6.41
N ALA A 105 2.50 -16.91 6.26
CA ALA A 105 1.78 -17.21 5.01
C ALA A 105 0.94 -16.02 4.52
N ARG A 106 0.26 -15.30 5.43
CA ARG A 106 -0.48 -14.09 5.10
C ARG A 106 0.42 -12.96 4.59
N THR A 107 1.61 -12.79 5.18
CA THR A 107 2.59 -11.79 4.75
C THR A 107 3.06 -12.08 3.33
N VAL A 108 3.35 -13.34 3.00
CA VAL A 108 3.73 -13.77 1.66
C VAL A 108 2.60 -13.50 0.66
N GLN A 109 1.36 -13.88 0.99
CA GLN A 109 0.20 -13.63 0.13
C GLN A 109 -0.01 -12.13 -0.14
N LYS A 110 0.17 -11.28 0.87
CA LYS A 110 0.06 -9.82 0.71
C LYS A 110 1.19 -9.25 -0.12
N ALA A 111 2.43 -9.71 0.06
CA ALA A 111 3.57 -9.30 -0.75
C ALA A 111 3.36 -9.70 -2.23
N GLN A 112 2.87 -10.89 -2.50
CA GLN A 112 2.50 -11.32 -3.87
C GLN A 112 1.44 -10.40 -4.48
N ALA A 113 0.40 -10.03 -3.71
CA ALA A 113 -0.62 -9.09 -4.18
C ALA A 113 -0.05 -7.68 -4.43
N ASN A 114 0.94 -7.23 -3.65
CA ASN A 114 1.62 -5.96 -3.88
C ASN A 114 2.42 -6.00 -5.19
N ILE A 115 3.15 -7.08 -5.45
CA ILE A 115 3.89 -7.28 -6.71
C ILE A 115 2.93 -7.25 -7.89
N ALA A 116 1.85 -8.05 -7.85
CA ALA A 116 0.87 -8.09 -8.93
C ALA A 116 0.28 -6.71 -9.23
N ARG A 117 0.02 -5.88 -8.20
CA ARG A 117 -0.46 -4.51 -8.40
C ARG A 117 0.58 -3.58 -9.05
N CYS A 118 1.87 -3.81 -8.79
CA CYS A 118 2.94 -3.02 -9.42
C CYS A 118 3.19 -3.48 -10.85
N ASP A 119 3.04 -4.78 -11.13
CA ASP A 119 3.24 -5.38 -12.44
C ASP A 119 2.03 -5.18 -13.37
N GLU A 120 0.83 -5.07 -12.80
CA GLU A 120 -0.32 -4.64 -13.56
C GLU A 120 -0.10 -3.19 -14.01
N THR A 121 0.22 -3.03 -15.29
CA THR A 121 0.24 -1.75 -16.00
C THR A 121 -1.18 -1.18 -16.10
N GLY A 122 -1.86 -1.09 -14.97
CA GLY A 122 -3.25 -0.64 -14.84
C GLY A 122 -3.39 0.88 -14.77
N SER A 123 -2.31 1.64 -14.87
CA SER A 123 -2.41 3.08 -15.03
C SER A 123 -2.65 3.37 -16.51
N ILE A 124 -3.87 3.76 -16.84
CA ILE A 124 -4.17 4.36 -18.13
C ILE A 124 -3.32 5.64 -18.21
N SER A 125 -2.28 5.62 -19.05
CA SER A 125 -1.60 6.85 -19.40
C SER A 125 -2.58 7.72 -20.21
N PHE A 126 -2.96 8.87 -19.68
CA PHE A 126 -3.83 9.79 -20.40
C PHE A 126 -3.18 10.35 -21.68
N ASP A 127 -1.88 10.26 -21.77
CA ASP A 127 -1.07 10.72 -22.92
C ASP A 127 -0.84 9.60 -23.96
N ALA A 128 -1.19 8.35 -23.64
CA ALA A 128 -1.09 7.26 -24.61
C ALA A 128 -2.24 7.32 -25.62
N GLU A 129 -1.92 7.38 -26.91
CA GLU A 129 -2.91 7.21 -27.95
C GLU A 129 -3.47 5.77 -27.91
N LEU A 130 -4.74 5.66 -27.58
CA LEU A 130 -5.46 4.38 -27.64
C LEU A 130 -5.73 4.04 -29.10
N THR A 131 -4.95 3.14 -29.67
CA THR A 131 -5.01 2.76 -31.08
C THR A 131 -6.27 1.99 -31.47
N ASN A 132 -7.00 1.43 -30.51
CA ASN A 132 -8.24 0.68 -30.77
C ASN A 132 -9.30 1.00 -29.71
N ARG A 133 -9.99 2.13 -29.89
CA ARG A 133 -10.98 2.64 -28.92
C ARG A 133 -12.28 1.82 -28.89
N ASP A 134 -12.59 1.11 -29.97
CA ASP A 134 -13.84 0.36 -30.09
C ASP A 134 -13.87 -0.94 -29.29
N ALA A 135 -12.73 -1.38 -28.78
CA ALA A 135 -12.57 -2.62 -28.02
C ALA A 135 -12.62 -2.44 -26.49
N PHE A 136 -12.77 -1.22 -25.99
CA PHE A 136 -12.76 -0.99 -24.54
C PHE A 136 -14.16 -1.10 -23.94
N LEU A 137 -14.30 -2.01 -22.96
CA LEU A 137 -15.46 -2.09 -22.09
C LEU A 137 -15.17 -1.38 -20.77
N ILE A 138 -15.95 -0.34 -20.48
CA ILE A 138 -15.82 0.41 -19.23
C ILE A 138 -16.94 -0.02 -18.28
N HIS A 139 -16.56 -0.56 -17.13
CA HIS A 139 -17.46 -1.02 -16.09
C HIS A 139 -17.59 0.04 -14.99
N PHE A 140 -18.72 0.72 -14.92
CA PHE A 140 -19.04 1.65 -13.85
C PHE A 140 -19.77 0.92 -12.73
N ARG A 141 -19.25 0.94 -11.53
CA ARG A 141 -19.91 0.38 -10.35
C ARG A 141 -20.56 1.49 -9.54
N CYS A 142 -21.81 1.28 -9.16
CA CYS A 142 -22.56 2.17 -8.29
C CYS A 142 -23.23 1.41 -7.13
N ARG A 143 -23.79 2.13 -6.18
CA ARG A 143 -24.65 1.54 -5.18
C ARG A 143 -25.95 1.10 -5.83
N ARG A 144 -26.50 -0.05 -5.41
CA ARG A 144 -27.79 -0.53 -5.88
C ARG A 144 -28.86 0.55 -5.72
N GLY A 145 -29.65 0.76 -6.77
CA GLY A 145 -30.67 1.79 -6.85
C GLY A 145 -30.22 3.12 -7.45
N LEU A 146 -28.92 3.30 -7.74
CA LEU A 146 -28.38 4.49 -8.41
C LEU A 146 -28.07 4.25 -9.89
N GLU A 147 -28.37 3.08 -10.43
CA GLU A 147 -28.06 2.67 -11.79
C GLU A 147 -28.66 3.64 -12.82
N ARG A 148 -29.91 4.06 -12.62
CA ARG A 148 -30.59 5.02 -13.54
C ARG A 148 -29.92 6.39 -13.55
N ILE A 149 -29.38 6.84 -12.41
CA ILE A 149 -28.68 8.12 -12.33
C ILE A 149 -27.36 8.01 -13.09
N LEU A 150 -26.60 6.94 -12.87
CA LEU A 150 -25.36 6.70 -13.57
C LEU A 150 -25.57 6.50 -15.07
N GLU A 151 -26.60 5.77 -15.46
CA GLU A 151 -27.01 5.58 -16.86
C GLU A 151 -27.33 6.93 -17.51
N ALA A 152 -28.12 7.77 -16.85
CA ALA A 152 -28.46 9.11 -17.37
C ALA A 152 -27.21 10.00 -17.51
N GLU A 153 -26.25 9.91 -16.57
CA GLU A 153 -24.99 10.65 -16.65
C GLU A 153 -24.12 10.17 -17.79
N VAL A 154 -23.97 8.85 -17.97
CA VAL A 154 -23.20 8.26 -19.07
C VAL A 154 -23.82 8.65 -20.42
N ASN A 155 -25.13 8.51 -20.58
CA ASN A 155 -25.83 8.88 -21.81
C ASN A 155 -25.71 10.37 -22.10
N GLY A 156 -25.91 11.23 -21.11
CA GLY A 156 -25.81 12.68 -21.28
C GLY A 156 -24.42 13.17 -21.71
N ARG A 157 -23.37 12.48 -21.26
CA ARG A 157 -21.99 12.74 -21.70
C ARG A 157 -21.69 12.12 -23.07
N SER A 158 -22.24 10.95 -23.35
CA SER A 158 -22.08 10.24 -24.62
C SER A 158 -22.71 10.98 -25.79
N GLU A 159 -23.90 11.54 -25.63
CA GLU A 159 -24.59 12.34 -26.66
C GLU A 159 -23.77 13.54 -27.10
N LYS A 160 -23.13 14.25 -26.14
CA LYS A 160 -22.26 15.40 -26.43
C LYS A 160 -20.95 15.03 -27.11
N ALA A 161 -20.42 13.83 -26.86
CA ALA A 161 -19.09 13.45 -27.32
C ALA A 161 -19.10 12.34 -28.39
N LYS A 162 -20.21 11.64 -28.62
CA LYS A 162 -20.37 10.44 -29.49
C LYS A 162 -19.28 9.36 -29.26
N LYS A 163 -18.79 9.27 -28.00
CA LYS A 163 -17.60 8.46 -27.68
C LYS A 163 -17.92 7.14 -26.99
N PHE A 164 -19.10 7.00 -26.40
CA PHE A 164 -19.47 5.81 -25.63
C PHE A 164 -20.86 5.31 -26.04
N ARG A 165 -21.04 4.01 -25.99
CA ARG A 165 -22.33 3.34 -26.20
C ARG A 165 -22.63 2.49 -25.00
N LEU A 166 -23.76 2.72 -24.36
CA LEU A 166 -24.25 1.88 -23.29
C LEU A 166 -24.59 0.48 -23.83
N ILE A 167 -24.07 -0.55 -23.17
CA ILE A 167 -24.27 -1.95 -23.57
C ILE A 167 -25.21 -2.65 -22.61
N ARG A 168 -25.07 -2.42 -21.30
CA ARG A 168 -25.79 -3.18 -20.28
C ARG A 168 -25.92 -2.38 -18.98
N VAL A 169 -27.09 -2.50 -18.35
CA VAL A 169 -27.36 -1.99 -17.01
C VAL A 169 -27.84 -3.12 -16.15
N GLU A 170 -27.16 -3.39 -15.04
CA GLU A 170 -27.54 -4.39 -14.04
C GLU A 170 -27.46 -3.77 -12.64
N SER A 171 -27.94 -4.50 -11.64
CA SER A 171 -27.89 -4.04 -10.25
C SER A 171 -26.47 -3.71 -9.79
N GLY A 172 -26.18 -2.43 -9.62
CA GLY A 172 -24.88 -1.92 -9.20
C GLY A 172 -23.81 -1.82 -10.31
N LEU A 173 -24.16 -2.06 -11.58
CA LEU A 173 -23.23 -2.07 -12.71
C LEU A 173 -23.84 -1.43 -13.96
N VAL A 174 -23.07 -0.55 -14.59
CA VAL A 174 -23.36 0.05 -15.93
C VAL A 174 -22.14 -0.19 -16.82
N VAL A 175 -22.34 -0.73 -18.03
CA VAL A 175 -21.29 -1.09 -19.00
C VAL A 175 -21.55 -0.42 -20.34
#